data_a0bf48083ae18216eed03398dccc5540
#
_entry.id   a0bf48083ae18216eed03398dccc5540
#
_cell.length_a   1.000
_cell.length_b   1.000
_cell.length_c   1.000
_cell.angle_alpha   90.00
_cell.angle_beta   90.00
_cell.angle_gamma   90.00
#
_symmetry.space_group_name_H-M   'P 1'
#
loop_
_entity.id
_entity.type
_entity.pdbx_description
1 polymer ?
#
loop_
_entity_poly.entity_id
_entity_poly.type
_entity_poly.pdbx_seq_one_letter_code
_entity_poly.pdbx_strand_id
1 'polypeptide(L)'
;NDFKADYFLSIHINSATDSSVRGVEVWQYSNKNDKLNKFSNGLCEDVANIFNARNRGVKQSQKLSVLKNTNMPAALIEVDFISNVNAERDLNVSSNIKAVALVIRDNLIDLFGLEAVTSDVLYKVCIGAFKDKNNAINQVILAKDKGFKDAYII
;
A
#
# COMPACT_ATOMS: atom_id res chain seq x y z
N ASN A 1 9.24 -10.28 17.83
CA ASN A 1 8.87 -11.46 18.65
C ASN A 1 8.24 -11.05 19.99
N ASP A 2 8.69 -9.95 20.57
CA ASP A 2 8.23 -9.48 21.89
C ASP A 2 6.78 -8.98 21.87
N PHE A 3 6.31 -8.45 20.73
CA PHE A 3 4.93 -8.00 20.53
C PHE A 3 3.92 -9.13 20.37
N LYS A 4 4.37 -10.41 20.25
CA LYS A 4 3.50 -11.56 19.96
C LYS A 4 2.56 -11.31 18.76
N ALA A 5 3.10 -10.68 17.71
CA ALA A 5 2.36 -10.40 16.49
C ALA A 5 1.95 -11.70 15.78
N ASP A 6 0.78 -11.70 15.15
CA ASP A 6 0.28 -12.87 14.40
C ASP A 6 0.99 -13.04 13.06
N TYR A 7 1.42 -11.94 12.43
CA TYR A 7 2.17 -11.91 11.18
C TYR A 7 3.19 -10.79 11.18
N PHE A 8 4.22 -10.95 10.36
CA PHE A 8 5.23 -9.93 10.10
C PHE A 8 5.30 -9.64 8.60
N LEU A 9 5.14 -8.38 8.21
CA LEU A 9 5.35 -7.91 6.84
C LEU A 9 6.46 -6.87 6.79
N SER A 10 7.49 -7.13 6.00
CA SER A 10 8.55 -6.18 5.70
C SER A 10 8.36 -5.62 4.29
N ILE A 11 8.42 -4.29 4.14
CA ILE A 11 8.22 -3.60 2.86
C ILE A 11 9.53 -3.01 2.42
N HIS A 12 10.00 -3.43 1.26
CA HIS A 12 11.28 -3.06 0.67
C HIS A 12 11.14 -2.61 -0.77
N ILE A 13 12.17 -1.98 -1.27
CA ILE A 13 12.40 -1.68 -2.68
C ILE A 13 13.72 -2.34 -3.07
N ASN A 14 13.69 -3.20 -4.06
CA ASN A 14 14.82 -4.00 -4.54
C ASN A 14 15.84 -3.16 -5.35
N SER A 15 16.96 -3.74 -5.64
CA SER A 15 17.96 -3.19 -6.57
C SER A 15 18.63 -4.32 -7.34
N ALA A 16 19.02 -4.04 -8.59
CA ALA A 16 19.77 -4.96 -9.44
C ALA A 16 20.90 -4.21 -10.15
N THR A 17 21.96 -4.94 -10.51
CA THR A 17 23.06 -4.40 -11.34
C THR A 17 22.57 -4.05 -12.73
N ASP A 18 21.68 -4.86 -13.30
CA ASP A 18 20.99 -4.57 -14.55
C ASP A 18 19.81 -3.63 -14.28
N SER A 19 19.94 -2.38 -14.73
CA SER A 19 18.92 -1.33 -14.56
C SER A 19 17.65 -1.55 -15.39
N SER A 20 17.62 -2.53 -16.29
CA SER A 20 16.41 -2.91 -17.02
C SER A 20 15.42 -3.75 -16.17
N VAL A 21 15.89 -4.31 -15.07
CA VAL A 21 15.09 -5.19 -14.20
C VAL A 21 13.99 -4.41 -13.50
N ARG A 22 12.75 -4.91 -13.61
CA ARG A 22 11.56 -4.42 -12.90
C ARG A 22 10.70 -5.58 -12.39
N GLY A 23 9.81 -5.28 -11.48
CA GLY A 23 8.73 -6.16 -11.06
C GLY A 23 8.69 -6.43 -9.56
N VAL A 24 7.59 -7.01 -9.15
CA VAL A 24 7.26 -7.26 -7.74
C VAL A 24 7.64 -8.67 -7.35
N GLU A 25 8.27 -8.81 -6.20
CA GLU A 25 8.62 -10.10 -5.60
C GLU A 25 8.13 -10.15 -4.15
N VAL A 26 7.66 -11.32 -3.71
CA VAL A 26 7.41 -11.55 -2.28
C VAL A 26 8.26 -12.71 -1.80
N TRP A 27 8.98 -12.52 -0.71
CA TRP A 27 9.87 -13.50 -0.12
C TRP A 27 9.27 -14.08 1.16
N GLN A 28 9.40 -15.39 1.33
CA GLN A 28 9.02 -16.14 2.53
C GLN A 28 10.19 -17.00 2.98
N TYR A 29 10.20 -17.43 4.25
CA TYR A 29 11.18 -18.41 4.73
C TYR A 29 10.94 -19.78 4.09
N SER A 30 9.66 -20.20 4.01
CA SER A 30 9.22 -21.46 3.40
C SER A 30 7.80 -21.36 2.89
N ASN A 31 7.36 -22.30 2.08
CA ASN A 31 6.00 -22.39 1.53
C ASN A 31 5.05 -23.31 2.33
N LYS A 32 5.38 -23.60 3.59
CA LYS A 32 4.59 -24.54 4.42
C LYS A 32 3.32 -23.94 5.03
N ASN A 33 3.09 -22.64 4.90
CA ASN A 33 1.91 -21.95 5.43
C ASN A 33 1.00 -21.51 4.29
N ASP A 34 -0.11 -22.19 4.08
CA ASP A 34 -1.03 -21.94 2.97
C ASP A 34 -1.69 -20.56 3.04
N LYS A 35 -2.02 -20.08 4.24
CA LYS A 35 -2.58 -18.72 4.41
C LYS A 35 -1.56 -17.66 4.00
N LEU A 36 -0.30 -17.80 4.45
CA LEU A 36 0.77 -16.90 4.06
C LEU A 36 1.05 -16.99 2.55
N ASN A 37 0.98 -18.19 1.95
CA ASN A 37 1.15 -18.36 0.51
C ASN A 37 0.06 -17.62 -0.28
N LYS A 38 -1.21 -17.77 0.12
CA LYS A 38 -2.33 -17.08 -0.50
C LYS A 38 -2.17 -15.56 -0.42
N PHE A 39 -1.89 -15.05 0.77
CA PHE A 39 -1.62 -13.63 1.01
C PHE A 39 -0.47 -13.11 0.14
N SER A 40 0.65 -13.81 0.11
CA SER A 40 1.85 -13.38 -0.63
C SER A 40 1.65 -13.38 -2.15
N ASN A 41 0.90 -14.35 -2.68
CA ASN A 41 0.56 -14.37 -4.10
C ASN A 41 -0.39 -13.23 -4.48
N GLY A 42 -1.46 -13.01 -3.72
CA GLY A 42 -2.38 -11.89 -3.93
C GLY A 42 -1.66 -10.55 -3.85
N LEU A 43 -0.87 -10.33 -2.80
CA LEU A 43 -0.10 -9.11 -2.62
C LEU A 43 0.88 -8.84 -3.78
N CYS A 44 1.57 -9.90 -4.26
CA CYS A 44 2.50 -9.78 -5.39
C CYS A 44 1.78 -9.39 -6.68
N GLU A 45 0.62 -9.99 -6.95
CA GLU A 45 -0.20 -9.71 -8.13
C GLU A 45 -0.78 -8.28 -8.08
N ASP A 46 -1.40 -7.92 -7.00
CA ASP A 46 -2.09 -6.63 -6.85
C ASP A 46 -1.11 -5.45 -6.92
N VAL A 47 0.06 -5.57 -6.28
CA VAL A 47 1.09 -4.53 -6.35
C VAL A 47 1.69 -4.45 -7.76
N ALA A 48 1.90 -5.57 -8.44
CA ALA A 48 2.38 -5.59 -9.82
C ALA A 48 1.41 -4.87 -10.77
N ASN A 49 0.10 -5.03 -10.56
CA ASN A 49 -0.95 -4.36 -11.33
C ASN A 49 -0.91 -2.83 -11.17
N ILE A 50 -0.63 -2.29 -9.96
CA ILE A 50 -0.51 -0.84 -9.73
C ILE A 50 0.55 -0.22 -10.65
N PHE A 51 1.69 -0.88 -10.79
CA PHE A 51 2.83 -0.37 -11.54
C PHE A 51 2.86 -0.84 -13.00
N ASN A 52 1.85 -1.62 -13.44
CA ASN A 52 1.90 -2.36 -14.72
C ASN A 52 3.26 -3.05 -14.90
N ALA A 53 3.76 -3.64 -13.80
CA ALA A 53 5.07 -4.27 -13.72
C ALA A 53 4.94 -5.79 -13.71
N ARG A 54 6.05 -6.48 -13.94
CA ARG A 54 6.08 -7.94 -13.92
C ARG A 54 5.78 -8.48 -12.51
N ASN A 55 4.80 -9.34 -12.38
CA ASN A 55 4.67 -10.23 -11.21
C ASN A 55 5.78 -11.29 -11.30
N ARG A 56 6.78 -11.20 -10.42
CA ARG A 56 7.94 -12.11 -10.35
C ARG A 56 7.72 -13.27 -9.40
N GLY A 57 6.56 -13.27 -8.73
CA GLY A 57 6.05 -14.35 -7.89
C GLY A 57 6.62 -14.39 -6.48
N VAL A 58 6.15 -15.38 -5.76
CA VAL A 58 6.59 -15.68 -4.40
C VAL A 58 7.84 -16.55 -4.42
N LYS A 59 8.84 -16.13 -3.66
CA LYS A 59 10.15 -16.77 -3.54
C LYS A 59 10.44 -17.21 -2.11
N GLN A 60 11.42 -18.07 -1.94
CA GLN A 60 11.84 -18.57 -0.63
C GLN A 60 13.30 -18.21 -0.36
N SER A 61 13.57 -17.77 0.87
CA SER A 61 14.94 -17.53 1.32
C SER A 61 15.10 -17.83 2.80
N GLN A 62 16.07 -18.68 3.12
CA GLN A 62 16.51 -18.95 4.48
C GLN A 62 17.65 -18.03 4.93
N LYS A 63 18.07 -17.09 4.05
CA LYS A 63 19.16 -16.16 4.30
C LYS A 63 18.70 -14.79 4.79
N LEU A 64 17.43 -14.42 4.52
CA LEU A 64 16.87 -13.14 4.94
C LEU A 64 16.61 -13.18 6.45
N SER A 65 17.35 -12.37 7.19
CA SER A 65 17.33 -12.34 8.66
C SER A 65 15.94 -12.10 9.24
N VAL A 66 15.19 -11.17 8.65
CA VAL A 66 13.83 -10.81 9.10
C VAL A 66 12.83 -11.96 8.88
N LEU A 67 13.07 -12.88 7.93
CA LEU A 67 12.23 -14.05 7.71
C LEU A 67 12.69 -15.24 8.57
N LYS A 68 14.00 -15.36 8.81
CA LYS A 68 14.59 -16.46 9.57
C LYS A 68 14.37 -16.33 11.07
N ASN A 69 14.44 -15.10 11.60
CA ASN A 69 14.49 -14.83 13.03
C ASN A 69 13.15 -14.37 13.61
N THR A 70 12.06 -14.41 12.83
CA THR A 70 10.71 -14.18 13.30
C THR A 70 10.02 -15.49 13.67
N ASN A 71 9.29 -15.49 14.78
CA ASN A 71 8.57 -16.66 15.30
C ASN A 71 7.17 -16.83 14.68
N MET A 72 6.62 -15.77 14.09
CA MET A 72 5.34 -15.78 13.40
C MET A 72 5.53 -15.94 11.89
N PRO A 73 4.47 -16.27 11.13
CA PRO A 73 4.50 -16.21 9.67
C PRO A 73 4.99 -14.85 9.18
N ALA A 74 5.97 -14.83 8.28
CA ALA A 74 6.64 -13.63 7.85
C ALA A 74 6.78 -13.57 6.32
N ALA A 75 6.50 -12.41 5.75
CA ALA A 75 6.75 -12.10 4.34
C ALA A 75 7.54 -10.80 4.21
N LEU A 76 8.32 -10.72 3.12
CA LEU A 76 9.00 -9.50 2.69
C LEU A 76 8.59 -9.22 1.25
N ILE A 77 8.00 -8.05 1.00
CA ILE A 77 7.68 -7.61 -0.36
C ILE A 77 8.77 -6.66 -0.88
N GLU A 78 9.23 -6.93 -2.07
CA GLU A 78 10.02 -6.02 -2.92
C GLU A 78 9.06 -5.41 -3.94
N VAL A 79 8.73 -4.14 -3.73
CA VAL A 79 7.65 -3.45 -4.47
C VAL A 79 8.02 -3.21 -5.93
N ASP A 80 9.28 -2.91 -6.22
CA ASP A 80 9.91 -2.82 -7.54
C ASP A 80 11.43 -2.67 -7.35
N PHE A 81 12.17 -2.34 -8.41
CA PHE A 81 13.63 -2.18 -8.38
C PHE A 81 14.02 -0.71 -8.53
N ILE A 82 14.58 -0.09 -7.48
CA ILE A 82 15.00 1.32 -7.49
C ILE A 82 16.10 1.62 -8.52
N SER A 83 16.85 0.60 -8.94
CA SER A 83 17.86 0.72 -10.00
C SER A 83 17.27 0.98 -11.39
N ASN A 84 15.96 0.81 -11.58
CA ASN A 84 15.25 1.08 -12.82
C ASN A 84 14.63 2.48 -12.79
N VAL A 85 14.97 3.34 -13.73
CA VAL A 85 14.52 4.74 -13.79
C VAL A 85 13.00 4.90 -13.86
N ASN A 86 12.29 3.97 -14.52
CA ASN A 86 10.84 4.02 -14.58
C ASN A 86 10.22 3.58 -13.25
N ALA A 87 10.80 2.57 -12.59
CA ALA A 87 10.37 2.15 -11.27
C ALA A 87 10.59 3.27 -10.24
N GLU A 88 11.75 3.91 -10.24
CA GLU A 88 12.05 5.06 -9.38
C GLU A 88 11.02 6.18 -9.57
N ARG A 89 10.75 6.56 -10.82
CA ARG A 89 9.75 7.58 -11.14
C ARG A 89 8.36 7.19 -10.62
N ASP A 90 7.93 5.95 -10.86
CA ASP A 90 6.60 5.46 -10.47
C ASP A 90 6.46 5.38 -8.95
N LEU A 91 7.53 5.02 -8.22
CA LEU A 91 7.60 5.02 -6.77
C LEU A 91 7.59 6.42 -6.14
N ASN A 92 7.99 7.47 -6.89
CA ASN A 92 7.91 8.85 -6.43
C ASN A 92 6.52 9.48 -6.61
N VAL A 93 5.56 8.77 -7.20
CA VAL A 93 4.16 9.25 -7.35
C VAL A 93 3.35 8.90 -6.12
N SER A 94 2.92 9.91 -5.36
CA SER A 94 2.18 9.74 -4.09
C SER A 94 0.90 8.90 -4.23
N SER A 95 0.19 8.99 -5.37
CA SER A 95 -0.99 8.16 -5.61
C SER A 95 -0.66 6.67 -5.71
N ASN A 96 0.49 6.32 -6.28
CA ASN A 96 0.94 4.94 -6.40
C ASN A 96 1.30 4.37 -5.02
N ILE A 97 2.01 5.15 -4.20
CA ILE A 97 2.32 4.75 -2.81
C ILE A 97 1.05 4.54 -1.99
N LYS A 98 0.06 5.45 -2.14
CA LYS A 98 -1.24 5.27 -1.50
C LYS A 98 -1.97 4.01 -2.00
N ALA A 99 -1.93 3.72 -3.29
CA ALA A 99 -2.52 2.51 -3.86
C ALA A 99 -1.85 1.24 -3.30
N VAL A 100 -0.52 1.20 -3.19
CA VAL A 100 0.22 0.10 -2.55
C VAL A 100 -0.23 -0.10 -1.09
N ALA A 101 -0.35 0.98 -0.32
CA ALA A 101 -0.82 0.89 1.07
C ALA A 101 -2.25 0.34 1.18
N LEU A 102 -3.15 0.73 0.26
CA LEU A 102 -4.53 0.24 0.21
C LEU A 102 -4.57 -1.26 -0.15
N VAL A 103 -3.79 -1.67 -1.13
CA VAL A 103 -3.68 -3.09 -1.52
C VAL A 103 -3.12 -3.94 -0.38
N ILE A 104 -2.09 -3.47 0.33
CA ILE A 104 -1.56 -4.17 1.52
C ILE A 104 -2.67 -4.31 2.57
N ARG A 105 -3.41 -3.24 2.85
CA ARG A 105 -4.56 -3.27 3.78
C ARG A 105 -5.59 -4.32 3.37
N ASP A 106 -6.00 -4.32 2.10
CA ASP A 106 -7.07 -5.20 1.63
C ASP A 106 -6.63 -6.68 1.68
N ASN A 107 -5.40 -6.98 1.29
CA ASN A 107 -4.83 -8.33 1.43
C ASN A 107 -4.70 -8.76 2.91
N LEU A 108 -4.44 -7.83 3.86
CA LEU A 108 -4.43 -8.14 5.29
C LEU A 108 -5.84 -8.38 5.82
N ILE A 109 -6.84 -7.62 5.37
CA ILE A 109 -8.25 -7.83 5.71
C ILE A 109 -8.66 -9.26 5.31
N ASP A 110 -8.33 -9.68 4.10
CA ASP A 110 -8.62 -11.03 3.60
C ASP A 110 -7.86 -12.12 4.38
N LEU A 111 -6.58 -11.86 4.70
CA LEU A 111 -5.75 -12.79 5.46
C LEU A 111 -6.33 -13.09 6.85
N PHE A 112 -6.83 -12.08 7.53
CA PHE A 112 -7.38 -12.18 8.88
C PHE A 112 -8.89 -12.47 8.90
N GLY A 113 -9.56 -12.43 7.75
CA GLY A 113 -11.02 -12.56 7.67
C GLY A 113 -11.74 -11.42 8.38
N LEU A 114 -11.18 -10.21 8.32
CA LEU A 114 -11.74 -9.02 8.92
C LEU A 114 -12.82 -8.44 7.99
N GLU A 115 -13.86 -7.86 8.58
CA GLU A 115 -14.75 -7.00 7.81
C GLU A 115 -14.02 -5.68 7.50
N ALA A 116 -14.02 -5.28 6.24
CA ALA A 116 -13.57 -3.95 5.89
C ALA A 116 -14.40 -2.95 6.69
N VAL A 117 -13.78 -2.18 7.56
CA VAL A 117 -14.47 -1.07 8.22
C VAL A 117 -14.81 -0.08 7.10
N THR A 118 -16.01 -0.21 6.55
CA THR A 118 -16.65 0.88 5.83
C THR A 118 -16.98 1.92 6.89
N SER A 119 -15.97 2.69 7.26
CA SER A 119 -16.24 3.79 8.15
C SER A 119 -17.05 4.80 7.37
N ASP A 120 -18.29 5.05 7.79
CA ASP A 120 -19.02 6.30 7.52
C ASP A 120 -18.30 7.49 8.20
N VAL A 121 -16.98 7.41 8.35
CA VAL A 121 -16.16 8.51 8.85
C VAL A 121 -16.07 9.54 7.76
N LEU A 122 -16.94 10.51 7.83
CA LEU A 122 -16.87 11.72 7.04
C LEU A 122 -15.64 12.52 7.49
N TYR A 123 -14.58 12.52 6.66
CA TYR A 123 -13.47 13.44 6.84
C TYR A 123 -13.89 14.82 6.32
N LYS A 124 -14.13 15.73 7.26
CA LYS A 124 -14.43 17.13 6.92
C LYS A 124 -13.13 17.87 6.64
N VAL A 125 -12.99 18.41 5.44
CA VAL A 125 -11.87 19.30 5.09
C VAL A 125 -12.35 20.73 5.24
N CYS A 126 -11.78 21.48 6.19
CA CYS A 126 -12.02 22.90 6.34
C CYS A 126 -11.09 23.66 5.36
N ILE A 127 -11.68 24.40 4.41
CA ILE A 127 -10.94 25.15 3.38
C ILE A 127 -10.79 26.64 3.71
N GLY A 128 -11.19 27.07 4.89
CA GLY A 128 -11.01 28.43 5.37
C GLY A 128 -11.90 28.78 6.55
N ALA A 129 -11.54 29.84 7.27
CA ALA A 129 -12.33 30.46 8.32
C ALA A 129 -12.47 31.95 8.00
N PHE A 130 -13.70 32.47 7.99
CA PHE A 130 -14.01 33.80 7.55
C PHE A 130 -14.77 34.54 8.66
N LYS A 131 -14.39 35.79 8.93
CA LYS A 131 -15.14 36.68 9.84
C LYS A 131 -16.44 37.22 9.21
N ASP A 132 -16.45 37.34 7.88
CA ASP A 132 -17.58 37.78 7.11
C ASP A 132 -18.31 36.59 6.48
N LYS A 133 -19.63 36.52 6.68
CA LYS A 133 -20.47 35.42 6.18
C LYS A 133 -20.51 35.36 4.66
N ASN A 134 -20.48 36.51 3.97
CA ASN A 134 -20.54 36.55 2.51
C ASN A 134 -19.25 35.96 1.91
N ASN A 135 -18.10 36.18 2.54
CA ASN A 135 -16.85 35.57 2.12
C ASN A 135 -16.88 34.05 2.28
N ALA A 136 -17.49 33.53 3.35
CA ALA A 136 -17.71 32.10 3.51
C ALA A 136 -18.65 31.55 2.42
N ILE A 137 -19.75 32.23 2.10
CA ILE A 137 -20.68 31.85 1.03
C ILE A 137 -19.97 31.81 -0.32
N ASN A 138 -19.21 32.86 -0.65
CA ASN A 138 -18.44 32.91 -1.90
C ASN A 138 -17.45 31.74 -2.01
N GLN A 139 -16.79 31.36 -0.91
CA GLN A 139 -15.88 30.22 -0.90
C GLN A 139 -16.62 28.89 -1.13
N VAL A 140 -17.82 28.73 -0.58
CA VAL A 140 -18.66 27.55 -0.86
C VAL A 140 -19.08 27.49 -2.33
N ILE A 141 -19.45 28.61 -2.93
CA ILE A 141 -19.81 28.69 -4.36
C ILE A 141 -18.60 28.27 -5.20
N LEU A 142 -17.42 28.85 -4.94
CA LEU A 142 -16.19 28.48 -5.65
C LEU A 142 -15.85 26.97 -5.50
N ALA A 143 -16.04 26.42 -4.31
CA ALA A 143 -15.83 24.99 -4.07
C ALA A 143 -16.80 24.14 -4.90
N LYS A 144 -18.08 24.51 -4.96
CA LYS A 144 -19.10 23.81 -5.77
C LYS A 144 -18.78 23.86 -7.26
N ASP A 145 -18.34 25.00 -7.77
CA ASP A 145 -17.91 25.19 -9.16
C ASP A 145 -16.68 24.31 -9.51
N LYS A 146 -15.84 23.99 -8.52
CA LYS A 146 -14.70 23.08 -8.66
C LYS A 146 -15.05 21.61 -8.44
N GLY A 147 -16.34 21.28 -8.33
CA GLY A 147 -16.81 19.87 -8.25
C GLY A 147 -17.11 19.37 -6.83
N PHE A 148 -16.89 20.15 -5.78
CA PHE A 148 -17.23 19.79 -4.39
C PHE A 148 -18.72 20.07 -4.11
N LYS A 149 -19.61 19.28 -4.72
CA LYS A 149 -21.07 19.55 -4.74
C LYS A 149 -21.69 19.69 -3.35
N ASP A 150 -21.14 18.97 -2.35
CA ASP A 150 -21.63 18.93 -0.98
C ASP A 150 -20.94 19.95 -0.05
N ALA A 151 -20.25 20.95 -0.62
CA ALA A 151 -19.65 22.01 0.17
C ALA A 151 -20.71 22.84 0.90
N TYR A 152 -20.50 23.13 2.20
CA TYR A 152 -21.41 23.91 3.04
C TYR A 152 -20.65 24.71 4.11
N ILE A 153 -21.32 25.65 4.76
CA ILE A 153 -20.79 26.40 5.90
C ILE A 153 -21.17 25.66 7.19
N ILE A 154 -20.22 25.58 8.12
CA ILE A 154 -20.42 25.04 9.46
C ILE A 154 -20.67 26.19 10.41
#